data_dc6cc8d56d33a4c9204f8097def5335c
#
_entry.id   dc6cc8d56d33a4c9204f8097def5335c
#
_cell.length_a   1.000
_cell.length_b   1.000
_cell.length_c   1.000
_cell.angle_alpha   90.00
_cell.angle_beta   90.00
_cell.angle_gamma   90.00
#
_symmetry.space_group_name_H-M   'P 1'
#
loop_
_entity.id
_entity.type
_entity.pdbx_description
1 polymer ?
#
loop_
_entity_poly.entity_id
_entity_poly.type
_entity_poly.pdbx_seq_one_letter_code
_entity_poly.pdbx_strand_id
1 'polypeptide(L)'
;MLWFRFAFHSTGALGEQGLAPERYVEERRKRSQVTRFDRATGAVVFESRGGQAPLPEGAQDRFSVFLQLVGLVRGNPQRYAAPGATETFQVADTSDLEPMRVQYVGEEDIETGAGFVRAKHFIRLPRRADDRRRVEVWLAESVGWMPVKLRQTEPDGTQIDLVLRGAEP
;
A
#
# COMPACT_ATOMS: atom_id res chain seq x y z
N MET A 1 -27.57 6.81 -8.81
CA MET A 1 -26.46 6.73 -7.84
C MET A 1 -25.76 5.40 -8.02
N LEU A 2 -24.52 5.39 -8.48
CA LEU A 2 -23.78 4.15 -8.75
C LEU A 2 -22.97 3.79 -7.50
N TRP A 3 -23.30 2.70 -6.84
CA TRP A 3 -22.54 2.19 -5.70
C TRP A 3 -21.47 1.22 -6.20
N PHE A 4 -20.20 1.51 -5.93
CA PHE A 4 -19.08 0.59 -6.15
C PHE A 4 -18.63 0.04 -4.81
N ARG A 5 -18.59 -1.29 -4.68
CA ARG A 5 -18.00 -1.96 -3.53
C ARG A 5 -16.67 -2.56 -3.97
N PHE A 6 -15.61 -2.15 -3.28
CA PHE A 6 -14.29 -2.76 -3.34
C PHE A 6 -13.95 -3.29 -1.96
N ALA A 7 -13.35 -4.46 -1.90
CA ALA A 7 -12.77 -4.98 -0.67
C ALA A 7 -11.39 -5.58 -0.98
N PHE A 8 -10.45 -5.33 -0.08
CA PHE A 8 -9.11 -5.89 -0.12
C PHE A 8 -8.88 -6.63 1.19
N HIS A 9 -8.40 -7.86 1.09
CA HIS A 9 -8.07 -8.68 2.23
C HIS A 9 -6.64 -9.19 2.06
N SER A 10 -5.79 -8.93 3.05
CA SER A 10 -4.46 -9.51 3.14
C SER A 10 -4.37 -10.28 4.45
N THR A 11 -3.97 -11.52 4.37
CA THR A 11 -3.70 -12.39 5.52
C THR A 11 -2.30 -12.94 5.44
N GLY A 12 -1.67 -13.14 6.59
CA GLY A 12 -0.31 -13.63 6.66
C GLY A 12 0.24 -13.59 8.07
N ALA A 13 1.56 -13.61 8.18
CA ALA A 13 2.31 -13.61 9.43
C ALA A 13 3.19 -12.36 9.57
N LEU A 14 3.75 -12.17 10.74
CA LEU A 14 4.84 -11.24 11.01
C LEU A 14 6.13 -12.04 11.12
N GLY A 15 7.08 -11.76 10.25
CA GLY A 15 8.40 -12.40 10.20
C GLY A 15 9.54 -11.42 10.53
N GLU A 16 10.77 -11.88 10.36
CA GLU A 16 11.98 -11.07 10.60
C GLU A 16 12.09 -9.87 9.66
N GLN A 17 11.57 -9.98 8.45
CA GLN A 17 11.54 -8.92 7.42
C GLN A 17 10.28 -8.02 7.52
N GLY A 18 9.48 -8.17 8.58
CA GLY A 18 8.21 -7.46 8.76
C GLY A 18 7.01 -8.30 8.32
N LEU A 19 6.06 -7.69 7.64
CA LEU A 19 4.85 -8.39 7.19
C LEU A 19 5.18 -9.43 6.13
N ALA A 20 4.62 -10.61 6.30
CA ALA A 20 4.77 -11.75 5.41
C ALA A 20 3.40 -12.23 4.92
N PRO A 21 2.84 -11.61 3.88
CA PRO A 21 1.54 -12.00 3.35
C PRO A 21 1.57 -13.46 2.89
N GLU A 22 0.46 -14.16 3.09
CA GLU A 22 0.22 -15.52 2.60
C GLU A 22 -0.86 -15.54 1.53
N ARG A 23 -1.87 -14.68 1.70
CA ARG A 23 -3.00 -14.61 0.78
C ARG A 23 -3.51 -13.19 0.65
N TYR A 24 -3.66 -12.73 -0.59
CA TYR A 24 -4.26 -11.46 -0.95
C TYR A 24 -5.52 -11.68 -1.79
N VAL A 25 -6.60 -10.99 -1.44
CA VAL A 25 -7.88 -11.07 -2.15
C VAL A 25 -8.34 -9.67 -2.51
N GLU A 26 -8.70 -9.49 -3.77
CA GLU A 26 -9.31 -8.27 -4.27
C GLU A 26 -10.73 -8.59 -4.74
N GLU A 27 -11.72 -7.98 -4.11
CA GLU A 27 -13.12 -8.13 -4.48
C GLU A 27 -13.62 -6.87 -5.18
N ARG A 28 -14.09 -7.04 -6.42
CA ARG A 28 -14.70 -5.95 -7.20
C ARG A 28 -16.05 -6.42 -7.73
N ARG A 29 -17.14 -5.80 -7.28
CA ARG A 29 -18.51 -6.20 -7.65
C ARG A 29 -18.76 -7.68 -7.30
N LYS A 30 -18.91 -8.53 -8.33
CA LYS A 30 -19.15 -9.98 -8.19
C LYS A 30 -17.92 -10.85 -8.51
N ARG A 31 -16.76 -10.24 -8.66
CA ARG A 31 -15.49 -10.93 -8.97
C ARG A 31 -14.55 -10.87 -7.77
N SER A 32 -14.01 -12.01 -7.42
CA SER A 32 -12.94 -12.16 -6.44
C SER A 32 -11.69 -12.64 -7.16
N GLN A 33 -10.58 -11.96 -6.94
CA GLN A 33 -9.27 -12.32 -7.47
C GLN A 33 -8.32 -12.61 -6.32
N VAL A 34 -7.57 -13.69 -6.44
CA VAL A 34 -6.74 -14.22 -5.36
C VAL A 34 -5.29 -14.35 -5.82
N THR A 35 -4.38 -13.91 -4.96
CA THR A 35 -2.94 -14.13 -5.06
C THR A 35 -2.47 -14.83 -3.81
N ARG A 36 -1.70 -15.91 -3.97
CA ARG A 36 -1.15 -16.70 -2.88
C ARG A 36 0.38 -16.61 -2.90
N PHE A 37 0.95 -16.40 -1.72
CA PHE A 37 2.41 -16.36 -1.50
C PHE A 37 2.84 -17.69 -0.93
N ASP A 38 3.24 -18.60 -1.78
CA ASP A 38 3.62 -19.97 -1.40
C ASP A 38 5.13 -20.05 -1.05
N ARG A 39 5.42 -19.98 0.24
CA ARG A 39 6.80 -20.04 0.73
C ARG A 39 7.39 -21.42 0.63
N ALA A 40 6.58 -22.46 0.64
CA ALA A 40 7.07 -23.84 0.52
C ALA A 40 7.62 -24.12 -0.87
N THR A 41 7.01 -23.56 -1.90
CA THR A 41 7.46 -23.68 -3.29
C THR A 41 8.28 -22.49 -3.79
N GLY A 42 8.36 -21.40 -2.99
CA GLY A 42 9.05 -20.15 -3.38
C GLY A 42 8.36 -19.44 -4.53
N ALA A 43 7.03 -19.45 -4.58
CA ALA A 43 6.25 -18.86 -5.66
C ALA A 43 5.14 -17.93 -5.19
N VAL A 44 4.93 -16.86 -5.96
CA VAL A 44 3.68 -16.08 -5.93
C VAL A 44 2.77 -16.66 -7.02
N VAL A 45 1.59 -17.12 -6.63
CA VAL A 45 0.62 -17.77 -7.51
C VAL A 45 -0.58 -16.88 -7.73
N PHE A 46 -0.86 -16.53 -8.98
CA PHE A 46 -2.02 -15.70 -9.39
C PHE A 46 -3.19 -16.61 -9.73
N GLU A 47 -3.93 -17.03 -8.70
CA GLU A 47 -4.94 -18.11 -8.83
C GLU A 47 -6.06 -17.77 -9.82
N SER A 48 -6.50 -16.52 -9.85
CA SER A 48 -7.65 -16.12 -10.67
C SER A 48 -7.29 -15.84 -12.14
N ARG A 49 -6.06 -15.42 -12.40
CA ARG A 49 -5.56 -15.14 -13.74
C ARG A 49 -4.81 -16.34 -14.34
N GLY A 50 -4.26 -17.17 -13.47
CA GLY A 50 -3.28 -18.20 -13.82
C GLY A 50 -1.86 -17.65 -13.91
N GLY A 51 -0.90 -18.54 -13.71
CA GLY A 51 0.52 -18.20 -13.71
C GLY A 51 1.10 -17.98 -12.32
N GLN A 52 2.43 -17.87 -12.31
CA GLN A 52 3.20 -17.68 -11.09
C GLN A 52 4.47 -16.89 -11.38
N ALA A 53 5.06 -16.32 -10.33
CA ALA A 53 6.35 -15.66 -10.34
C ALA A 53 7.19 -16.18 -9.16
N PRO A 54 8.54 -16.10 -9.21
CA PRO A 54 9.37 -16.35 -8.04
C PRO A 54 8.96 -15.45 -6.88
N LEU A 55 8.92 -15.97 -5.65
CA LEU A 55 8.60 -15.23 -4.44
C LEU A 55 9.88 -14.58 -3.89
N PRO A 56 10.07 -13.26 -4.01
CA PRO A 56 11.19 -12.57 -3.40
C PRO A 56 11.03 -12.48 -1.88
N GLU A 57 12.16 -12.37 -1.19
CA GLU A 57 12.16 -12.05 0.23
C GLU A 57 11.50 -10.68 0.49
N GLY A 58 10.71 -10.59 1.54
CA GLY A 58 10.01 -9.34 1.91
C GLY A 58 8.88 -8.92 0.95
N ALA A 59 8.45 -9.79 0.04
CA ALA A 59 7.36 -9.50 -0.89
C ALA A 59 6.07 -9.12 -0.15
N GLN A 60 5.40 -8.10 -0.65
CA GLN A 60 4.15 -7.54 -0.15
C GLN A 60 3.04 -7.67 -1.19
N ASP A 61 1.80 -7.56 -0.76
CA ASP A 61 0.67 -7.26 -1.64
C ASP A 61 0.31 -5.77 -1.63
N ARG A 62 -0.64 -5.38 -2.47
CA ARG A 62 -1.07 -3.98 -2.62
C ARG A 62 -1.66 -3.35 -1.37
N PHE A 63 -2.06 -4.14 -0.39
CA PHE A 63 -2.59 -3.66 0.89
C PHE A 63 -1.52 -3.70 1.98
N SER A 64 -0.82 -4.83 2.15
CA SER A 64 0.20 -5.00 3.18
C SER A 64 1.39 -4.05 3.02
N VAL A 65 1.71 -3.61 1.79
CA VAL A 65 2.81 -2.67 1.54
C VAL A 65 2.67 -1.34 2.30
N PHE A 66 1.45 -0.85 2.49
CA PHE A 66 1.24 0.38 3.27
C PHE A 66 1.50 0.16 4.76
N LEU A 67 1.10 -0.99 5.31
CA LEU A 67 1.40 -1.35 6.70
C LEU A 67 2.88 -1.66 6.91
N GLN A 68 3.55 -2.22 5.90
CA GLN A 68 5.00 -2.39 5.92
C GLN A 68 5.71 -1.04 5.96
N LEU A 69 5.27 -0.05 5.17
CA LEU A 69 5.77 1.33 5.23
C LEU A 69 5.55 1.95 6.62
N VAL A 70 4.38 1.76 7.23
CA VAL A 70 4.10 2.18 8.61
C VAL A 70 5.13 1.59 9.58
N GLY A 71 5.42 0.30 9.46
CA GLY A 71 6.44 -0.38 10.26
C GLY A 71 7.83 0.25 10.13
N LEU A 72 8.25 0.55 8.90
CA LEU A 72 9.54 1.20 8.63
C LEU A 72 9.61 2.62 9.24
N VAL A 73 8.54 3.42 9.07
CA VAL A 73 8.49 4.79 9.62
C VAL A 73 8.49 4.78 11.13
N ARG A 74 7.74 3.87 11.76
CA ARG A 74 7.76 3.69 13.23
C ARG A 74 9.11 3.24 13.75
N GLY A 75 9.76 2.32 13.04
CA GLY A 75 11.05 1.78 13.45
C GLY A 75 12.20 2.76 13.34
N ASN A 76 12.14 3.67 12.38
CA ASN A 76 13.19 4.68 12.17
C ASN A 76 12.60 5.99 11.57
N PRO A 77 11.91 6.81 12.36
CA PRO A 77 11.33 8.06 11.87
C PRO A 77 12.38 9.08 11.42
N GLN A 78 13.61 9.00 11.93
CA GLN A 78 14.71 9.90 11.55
C GLN A 78 15.17 9.71 10.10
N ARG A 79 14.98 8.53 9.53
CA ARG A 79 15.22 8.27 8.09
C ARG A 79 14.38 9.20 7.20
N TYR A 80 13.23 9.65 7.71
CA TYR A 80 12.28 10.51 7.03
C TYR A 80 12.25 11.91 7.66
N ALA A 81 13.40 12.41 8.12
CA ALA A 81 13.51 13.77 8.64
C ALA A 81 13.57 14.83 7.51
N ALA A 82 14.08 14.46 6.33
CA ALA A 82 14.13 15.34 5.16
C ALA A 82 13.59 14.61 3.92
N PRO A 83 12.92 15.31 2.99
CA PRO A 83 12.45 14.74 1.74
C PRO A 83 13.54 14.04 0.94
N GLY A 84 13.17 13.00 0.19
CA GLY A 84 14.04 12.27 -0.72
C GLY A 84 14.28 10.81 -0.33
N ALA A 85 14.08 10.42 0.94
CA ALA A 85 14.19 9.01 1.34
C ALA A 85 13.25 8.13 0.52
N THR A 86 13.79 7.05 -0.05
CA THR A 86 13.07 6.14 -0.93
C THR A 86 13.16 4.72 -0.41
N GLU A 87 12.04 4.02 -0.41
CA GLU A 87 11.91 2.59 -0.13
C GLU A 87 11.51 1.83 -1.38
N THR A 88 12.00 0.61 -1.53
CA THR A 88 11.63 -0.28 -2.63
C THR A 88 11.04 -1.56 -2.07
N PHE A 89 9.83 -1.89 -2.52
CA PHE A 89 9.12 -3.11 -2.17
C PHE A 89 8.90 -3.96 -3.41
N GLN A 90 8.88 -5.29 -3.27
CA GLN A 90 8.37 -6.18 -4.30
C GLN A 90 6.88 -6.39 -4.00
N VAL A 91 6.01 -5.95 -4.90
CA VAL A 91 4.56 -5.92 -4.67
C VAL A 91 3.83 -6.76 -5.68
N ALA A 92 3.10 -7.76 -5.19
CA ALA A 92 2.18 -8.54 -6.00
C ALA A 92 0.80 -7.89 -6.00
N ASP A 93 0.20 -7.79 -7.19
CA ASP A 93 -1.23 -7.60 -7.34
C ASP A 93 -1.92 -8.93 -7.69
N THR A 94 -3.05 -8.90 -8.38
CA THR A 94 -3.78 -10.11 -8.80
C THR A 94 -3.29 -10.70 -10.12
N SER A 95 -2.29 -10.11 -10.73
CA SER A 95 -1.82 -10.45 -12.08
C SER A 95 -0.31 -10.54 -12.25
N ASP A 96 0.44 -9.77 -11.50
CA ASP A 96 1.90 -9.72 -11.60
C ASP A 96 2.58 -9.32 -10.28
N LEU A 97 3.91 -9.41 -10.28
CA LEU A 97 4.78 -9.00 -9.18
C LEU A 97 5.79 -8.01 -9.75
N GLU A 98 5.79 -6.79 -9.23
CA GLU A 98 6.66 -5.72 -9.70
C GLU A 98 7.28 -4.91 -8.56
N PRO A 99 8.46 -4.31 -8.76
CA PRO A 99 9.01 -3.37 -7.79
C PRO A 99 8.15 -2.12 -7.69
N MET A 100 7.90 -1.69 -6.46
CA MET A 100 7.22 -0.45 -6.12
C MET A 100 8.16 0.43 -5.31
N ARG A 101 8.49 1.59 -5.84
CA ARG A 101 9.30 2.59 -5.15
C ARG A 101 8.40 3.66 -4.54
N VAL A 102 8.62 3.93 -3.27
CA VAL A 102 7.87 4.94 -2.50
C VAL A 102 8.85 5.96 -1.96
N GLN A 103 8.61 7.24 -2.23
CA GLN A 103 9.46 8.33 -1.80
C GLN A 103 8.75 9.22 -0.79
N TYR A 104 9.45 9.56 0.29
CA TYR A 104 9.05 10.62 1.21
C TYR A 104 9.27 11.98 0.55
N VAL A 105 8.23 12.80 0.51
CA VAL A 105 8.28 14.11 -0.17
C VAL A 105 8.09 15.31 0.75
N GLY A 106 7.75 15.09 2.02
CA GLY A 106 7.61 16.18 3.00
C GLY A 106 6.46 15.96 3.97
N GLU A 107 6.17 16.97 4.75
CA GLU A 107 5.07 16.99 5.71
C GLU A 107 4.05 18.06 5.36
N GLU A 108 2.79 17.75 5.58
CA GLU A 108 1.69 18.70 5.42
C GLU A 108 0.57 18.43 6.41
N ASP A 109 -0.29 19.42 6.60
CA ASP A 109 -1.47 19.29 7.44
C ASP A 109 -2.63 18.72 6.63
N ILE A 110 -3.18 17.60 7.10
CA ILE A 110 -4.30 16.89 6.45
C ILE A 110 -5.56 17.10 7.26
N GLU A 111 -6.59 17.58 6.57
CA GLU A 111 -7.94 17.65 7.14
C GLU A 111 -8.53 16.25 7.22
N THR A 112 -8.94 15.86 8.43
CA THR A 112 -9.58 14.57 8.74
C THR A 112 -10.94 14.83 9.39
N GLY A 113 -11.73 13.78 9.59
CA GLY A 113 -12.99 13.90 10.35
C GLY A 113 -12.79 14.31 11.82
N ALA A 114 -11.59 14.19 12.36
CA ALA A 114 -11.23 14.62 13.72
C ALA A 114 -10.45 15.94 13.77
N GLY A 115 -10.37 16.68 12.64
CA GLY A 115 -9.61 17.93 12.51
C GLY A 115 -8.31 17.76 11.71
N PHE A 116 -7.46 18.78 11.75
CA PHE A 116 -6.18 18.76 11.05
C PHE A 116 -5.13 17.96 11.82
N VAL A 117 -4.40 17.13 11.09
CA VAL A 117 -3.27 16.36 11.61
C VAL A 117 -2.04 16.57 10.74
N ARG A 118 -0.88 16.73 11.38
CA ARG A 118 0.41 16.78 10.69
C ARG A 118 0.80 15.39 10.23
N ALA A 119 1.10 15.23 8.94
CA ALA A 119 1.40 13.94 8.35
C ALA A 119 2.58 13.98 7.38
N LYS A 120 3.36 12.91 7.37
CA LYS A 120 4.40 12.65 6.37
C LYS A 120 3.77 12.15 5.09
N HIS A 121 4.08 12.83 3.99
CA HIS A 121 3.58 12.52 2.66
C HIS A 121 4.56 11.65 1.89
N PHE A 122 4.06 10.52 1.41
CA PHE A 122 4.81 9.58 0.57
C PHE A 122 4.10 9.42 -0.77
N ILE A 123 4.89 9.32 -1.84
CA ILE A 123 4.37 9.09 -3.18
C ILE A 123 4.95 7.81 -3.78
N ARG A 124 4.15 7.06 -4.50
CA ARG A 124 4.65 6.00 -5.37
C ARG A 124 5.31 6.64 -6.59
N LEU A 125 6.57 6.33 -6.83
CA LEU A 125 7.27 6.76 -8.03
C LEU A 125 6.75 5.99 -9.26
N PRO A 126 6.69 6.62 -10.44
CA PRO A 126 6.32 5.92 -11.68
C PRO A 126 7.22 4.71 -11.93
N ARG A 127 6.63 3.61 -12.39
CA ARG A 127 7.38 2.40 -12.77
C ARG A 127 8.05 2.55 -14.13
N ARG A 128 7.40 3.29 -15.03
CA ARG A 128 7.80 3.56 -16.41
C ARG A 128 7.42 5.00 -16.77
N ALA A 129 7.97 5.51 -17.86
CA ALA A 129 7.73 6.90 -18.29
C ALA A 129 6.24 7.18 -18.64
N ASP A 130 5.49 6.17 -19.03
CA ASP A 130 4.06 6.23 -19.34
C ASP A 130 3.12 5.88 -18.18
N ASP A 131 3.67 5.55 -17.00
CA ASP A 131 2.88 5.26 -15.81
C ASP A 131 2.30 6.55 -15.23
N ARG A 132 1.04 6.82 -15.58
CA ARG A 132 0.30 8.02 -15.15
C ARG A 132 -0.49 7.83 -13.86
N ARG A 133 -0.62 6.58 -13.38
CA ARG A 133 -1.31 6.32 -12.12
C ARG A 133 -0.47 6.79 -10.94
N ARG A 134 -1.04 7.61 -10.08
CA ARG A 134 -0.40 8.10 -8.87
C ARG A 134 -1.04 7.47 -7.64
N VAL A 135 -0.21 7.09 -6.70
CA VAL A 135 -0.64 6.60 -5.38
C VAL A 135 0.13 7.39 -4.32
N GLU A 136 -0.59 7.96 -3.39
CA GLU A 136 -0.06 8.82 -2.35
C GLU A 136 -0.61 8.38 -0.99
N VAL A 137 0.21 8.44 0.04
CA VAL A 137 -0.18 8.10 1.41
C VAL A 137 0.37 9.12 2.39
N TRP A 138 -0.42 9.46 3.39
CA TRP A 138 -0.06 10.35 4.47
C TRP A 138 -0.12 9.61 5.79
N LEU A 139 1.01 9.56 6.49
CA LEU A 139 1.18 8.86 7.77
C LEU A 139 1.35 9.88 8.88
N ALA A 140 0.53 9.80 9.95
CA ALA A 140 0.58 10.74 11.04
C ALA A 140 1.09 10.12 12.34
N GLU A 141 2.05 10.78 13.00
CA GLU A 141 2.60 10.33 14.28
C GLU A 141 1.53 10.27 15.37
N SER A 142 0.61 11.24 15.38
CA SER A 142 -0.47 11.34 16.36
C SER A 142 -1.41 10.12 16.42
N VAL A 143 -1.41 9.31 15.36
CA VAL A 143 -2.18 8.04 15.30
C VAL A 143 -1.26 6.83 15.14
N GLY A 144 -0.01 6.91 15.64
CA GLY A 144 0.95 5.81 15.61
C GLY A 144 1.48 5.52 14.20
N TRP A 145 1.62 6.53 13.37
CA TRP A 145 2.05 6.46 11.97
C TRP A 145 1.07 5.72 11.06
N MET A 146 -0.16 5.51 11.51
CA MET A 146 -1.19 4.95 10.63
C MET A 146 -1.57 5.92 9.51
N PRO A 147 -2.02 5.41 8.36
CA PRO A 147 -2.49 6.26 7.27
C PRO A 147 -3.68 7.12 7.69
N VAL A 148 -3.58 8.43 7.52
CA VAL A 148 -4.68 9.38 7.71
C VAL A 148 -5.32 9.78 6.39
N LYS A 149 -4.61 9.57 5.29
CA LYS A 149 -5.13 9.74 3.94
C LYS A 149 -4.41 8.82 2.98
N LEU A 150 -5.17 8.27 2.04
CA LEU A 150 -4.70 7.59 0.83
C LEU A 150 -5.35 8.28 -0.36
N ARG A 151 -4.58 8.55 -1.41
CA ARG A 151 -5.09 9.07 -2.68
C ARG A 151 -4.61 8.21 -3.83
N GLN A 152 -5.53 7.82 -4.68
CA GLN A 152 -5.23 7.24 -5.97
C GLN A 152 -5.72 8.19 -7.06
N THR A 153 -4.82 8.56 -7.97
CA THR A 153 -5.17 9.33 -9.17
C THR A 153 -5.01 8.43 -10.37
N GLU A 154 -6.10 8.25 -11.11
CA GLU A 154 -6.13 7.46 -12.34
C GLU A 154 -5.55 8.25 -13.52
N PRO A 155 -5.19 7.58 -14.65
CA PRO A 155 -4.61 8.25 -15.82
C PRO A 155 -5.51 9.33 -16.45
N ASP A 156 -6.83 9.25 -16.26
CA ASP A 156 -7.82 10.23 -16.73
C ASP A 156 -7.99 11.43 -15.77
N GLY A 157 -7.23 11.45 -14.66
CA GLY A 157 -7.30 12.49 -13.64
C GLY A 157 -8.33 12.25 -12.54
N THR A 158 -9.12 11.17 -12.62
CA THR A 158 -10.06 10.79 -11.54
C THR A 158 -9.29 10.52 -10.25
N GLN A 159 -9.71 11.15 -9.15
CA GLN A 159 -9.12 10.98 -7.83
C GLN A 159 -10.06 10.23 -6.90
N ILE A 160 -9.49 9.29 -6.15
CA ILE A 160 -10.17 8.55 -5.09
C ILE A 160 -9.39 8.81 -3.81
N ASP A 161 -10.03 9.47 -2.85
CA ASP A 161 -9.46 9.76 -1.54
C ASP A 161 -10.13 8.89 -0.46
N LEU A 162 -9.31 8.25 0.35
CA LEU A 162 -9.70 7.63 1.61
C LEU A 162 -9.11 8.49 2.72
N VAL A 163 -9.95 9.06 3.58
CA VAL A 163 -9.51 9.95 4.66
C VAL A 163 -10.01 9.40 6.00
N LEU A 164 -9.15 9.43 7.02
CA LEU A 164 -9.49 9.03 8.37
C LEU A 164 -10.67 9.86 8.88
N ARG A 165 -11.72 9.19 9.30
CA ARG A 165 -12.93 9.86 9.81
C ARG A 165 -12.81 10.28 11.28
N GLY A 166 -11.96 9.61 12.03
CA GLY A 166 -11.82 9.66 13.48
C GLY A 166 -12.09 8.27 14.05
N ALA A 167 -11.54 7.98 15.23
CA ALA A 167 -11.96 6.81 16.00
C ALA A 167 -13.33 7.13 16.59
N GLU A 168 -14.34 6.32 16.33
CA GLU A 168 -15.55 6.31 17.14
C GLU A 168 -15.16 5.79 18.53
N PRO A 169 -15.66 6.39 19.61
CA PRO A 169 -15.35 5.97 20.97
C PRO A 169 -15.89 4.58 21.27
#